data_47bc07faf5b323c2686f3f03cb54bdce
#
_entry.id   47bc07faf5b323c2686f3f03cb54bdce
#
_cell.length_a   1.000
_cell.length_b   1.000
_cell.length_c   1.000
_cell.angle_alpha   90.00
_cell.angle_beta   90.00
_cell.angle_gamma   90.00
#
_symmetry.space_group_name_H-M   'P 1'
#
loop_
_entity.id
_entity.type
_entity.pdbx_description
1 polymer ?
#
loop_
_entity_poly.entity_id
_entity_poly.type
_entity_poly.pdbx_seq_one_letter_code
_entity_poly.pdbx_strand_id
1 'polypeptide(L)'
;AEPVLLISIDGLQPADILKSEERGIQVPNLKQFITNGTYADKVKGVLPTVTYPSHATLLTGVSPAKHGIIGNNSFDPMQINQGGWYWYASDFKVPTLWDAAAKAGLSTANIHWPVSVQAKAVTWNIPQIWRTGHSDDAKLLKALATPGLIEALETDLGSYAPGIDESIEGDETRGRFAAALITREKPYFTTVYLTALDHEQHEKGPDTSAAYNVLARIDKTVGQIIAAQMAAHPDSVIAVVSDHGFSKVDTEINLYRAFIDAGLIVLDSNGKIKSWEASPWNSGGSSAIVLARPTDAALKARVARLLDQLKADPKNCIAEIAEPAEIARLGGNPEASFYISYAPNAYAGGFKGPSAPLVSASGSKGMHGYFPHSPLM
;
A
#
# COMPACT_ATOMS: atom_id res chain seq x y z
N ALA A 1 0.30 -30.66 0.94
CA ALA A 1 0.64 -29.28 0.56
C ALA A 1 1.82 -28.84 1.42
N GLU A 2 2.78 -28.16 0.84
CA GLU A 2 3.91 -27.59 1.57
C GLU A 2 3.44 -26.33 2.32
N PRO A 3 3.90 -26.11 3.55
CA PRO A 3 3.61 -24.87 4.28
C PRO A 3 4.21 -23.65 3.56
N VAL A 4 3.54 -22.52 3.62
CA VAL A 4 3.96 -21.30 2.91
C VAL A 4 4.04 -20.13 3.90
N LEU A 5 5.17 -19.42 3.88
CA LEU A 5 5.36 -18.13 4.53
C LEU A 5 5.53 -17.05 3.46
N LEU A 6 4.63 -16.07 3.47
CA LEU A 6 4.68 -14.91 2.59
C LEU A 6 4.95 -13.66 3.43
N ILE A 7 6.12 -13.04 3.24
CA ILE A 7 6.51 -11.79 3.89
C ILE A 7 6.49 -10.67 2.85
N SER A 8 5.77 -9.59 3.13
CA SER A 8 5.83 -8.36 2.35
C SER A 8 6.63 -7.30 3.11
N ILE A 9 7.57 -6.65 2.41
CA ILE A 9 8.31 -5.49 2.89
C ILE A 9 7.90 -4.31 2.02
N ASP A 10 7.19 -3.36 2.62
CA ASP A 10 6.65 -2.20 1.93
C ASP A 10 7.75 -1.33 1.32
N GLY A 11 7.60 -1.00 0.04
CA GLY A 11 8.50 -0.10 -0.66
C GLY A 11 9.92 -0.66 -0.91
N LEU A 12 10.13 -1.98 -0.76
CA LEU A 12 11.41 -2.62 -1.01
C LEU A 12 11.69 -2.68 -2.52
N GLN A 13 12.80 -2.10 -2.95
CA GLN A 13 13.25 -2.18 -4.34
C GLN A 13 14.24 -3.35 -4.53
N PRO A 14 14.20 -4.08 -5.67
CA PRO A 14 15.18 -5.16 -5.94
C PRO A 14 16.62 -4.70 -5.81
N ALA A 15 16.94 -3.47 -6.21
CA ALA A 15 18.28 -2.89 -6.12
C ALA A 15 18.82 -2.78 -4.68
N ASP A 16 17.95 -2.69 -3.67
CA ASP A 16 18.35 -2.64 -2.26
C ASP A 16 18.97 -3.96 -1.79
N ILE A 17 18.62 -5.07 -2.43
CA ILE A 17 19.20 -6.39 -2.18
C ILE A 17 20.31 -6.69 -3.18
N LEU A 18 20.04 -6.54 -4.49
CA LEU A 18 20.98 -6.90 -5.56
C LEU A 18 22.24 -6.07 -5.55
N LYS A 19 22.15 -4.79 -5.13
CA LYS A 19 23.26 -3.84 -5.02
C LYS A 19 23.58 -3.45 -3.58
N SER A 20 23.19 -4.30 -2.63
CA SER A 20 23.34 -3.99 -1.20
C SER A 20 24.80 -3.70 -0.80
N GLU A 21 25.78 -4.41 -1.36
CA GLU A 21 27.20 -4.18 -1.08
C GLU A 21 27.67 -2.81 -1.60
N GLU A 22 27.28 -2.43 -2.82
CA GLU A 22 27.58 -1.12 -3.40
C GLU A 22 26.97 0.03 -2.61
N ARG A 23 25.78 -0.22 -2.02
CA ARG A 23 25.02 0.76 -1.23
C ARG A 23 25.37 0.74 0.27
N GLY A 24 26.19 -0.23 0.71
CA GLY A 24 26.53 -0.42 2.12
C GLY A 24 25.38 -0.93 2.97
N ILE A 25 24.39 -1.61 2.37
CA ILE A 25 23.22 -2.15 3.08
C ILE A 25 23.51 -3.53 3.64
N GLN A 26 23.25 -3.73 4.93
CA GLN A 26 23.46 -5.00 5.61
C GLN A 26 22.18 -5.84 5.62
N VAL A 27 22.03 -6.74 4.61
CA VAL A 27 20.83 -7.57 4.40
C VAL A 27 21.19 -9.05 4.18
N PRO A 28 21.92 -9.70 5.11
CA PRO A 28 22.41 -11.06 4.91
C PRO A 28 21.29 -12.11 4.77
N ASN A 29 20.15 -11.93 5.45
CA ASN A 29 19.03 -12.85 5.37
C ASN A 29 18.31 -12.75 4.01
N LEU A 30 18.05 -11.54 3.53
CA LEU A 30 17.45 -11.34 2.20
C LEU A 30 18.38 -11.78 1.07
N LYS A 31 19.69 -11.62 1.20
CA LYS A 31 20.68 -12.09 0.21
C LYS A 31 20.67 -13.61 0.02
N GLN A 32 20.23 -14.38 1.00
CA GLN A 32 20.15 -15.84 0.88
C GLN A 32 19.18 -16.28 -0.23
N PHE A 33 18.13 -15.51 -0.51
CA PHE A 33 17.19 -15.79 -1.59
C PHE A 33 17.84 -15.70 -2.98
N ILE A 34 18.84 -14.80 -3.13
CA ILE A 34 19.61 -14.66 -4.36
C ILE A 34 20.58 -15.82 -4.51
N THR A 35 21.22 -16.25 -3.41
CA THR A 35 22.24 -17.30 -3.44
C THR A 35 21.65 -18.70 -3.50
N ASN A 36 20.58 -18.97 -2.75
CA ASN A 36 20.02 -20.29 -2.50
C ASN A 36 18.60 -20.49 -3.04
N GLY A 37 17.98 -19.45 -3.60
CA GLY A 37 16.59 -19.45 -4.06
C GLY A 37 16.44 -18.95 -5.49
N THR A 38 15.27 -18.37 -5.75
CA THR A 38 14.92 -17.74 -7.02
C THR A 38 14.52 -16.31 -6.75
N TYR A 39 14.91 -15.38 -7.61
CA TYR A 39 14.53 -13.98 -7.51
C TYR A 39 14.14 -13.40 -8.86
N ALA A 40 13.40 -12.31 -8.84
CA ALA A 40 13.10 -11.50 -10.02
C ALA A 40 13.89 -10.19 -9.96
N ASP A 41 14.53 -9.82 -11.06
CA ASP A 41 15.23 -8.52 -11.18
C ASP A 41 14.28 -7.34 -11.06
N LYS A 42 13.03 -7.53 -11.46
CA LYS A 42 11.94 -6.58 -11.40
C LYS A 42 10.59 -7.27 -11.53
N VAL A 43 9.57 -6.65 -10.98
CA VAL A 43 8.19 -7.09 -11.05
C VAL A 43 7.33 -5.95 -11.60
N LYS A 44 6.41 -6.26 -12.49
CA LYS A 44 5.43 -5.29 -12.95
C LYS A 44 4.33 -5.13 -11.89
N GLY A 45 4.21 -3.93 -11.35
CA GLY A 45 3.16 -3.56 -10.40
C GLY A 45 1.75 -3.47 -11.03
N VAL A 46 0.79 -3.03 -10.24
CA VAL A 46 -0.61 -2.82 -10.62
C VAL A 46 -0.93 -1.34 -10.75
N LEU A 47 -2.10 -0.96 -11.25
CA LEU A 47 -2.57 0.42 -11.28
C LEU A 47 -3.69 0.62 -10.24
N PRO A 48 -3.50 1.49 -9.24
CA PRO A 48 -2.28 2.22 -8.87
C PRO A 48 -1.24 1.35 -8.16
N THR A 49 0.04 1.73 -8.22
CA THR A 49 1.15 1.07 -7.51
C THR A 49 1.20 1.56 -6.05
N VAL A 50 0.15 1.24 -5.31
CA VAL A 50 0.01 1.59 -3.88
C VAL A 50 -0.34 0.36 -3.05
N THR A 51 -0.14 0.46 -1.76
CA THR A 51 -0.11 -0.63 -0.80
C THR A 51 -1.31 -1.59 -0.88
N TYR A 52 -2.54 -1.07 -0.72
CA TYR A 52 -3.72 -1.95 -0.62
C TYR A 52 -4.06 -2.69 -1.92
N PRO A 53 -4.12 -2.02 -3.10
CA PRO A 53 -4.29 -2.71 -4.38
C PRO A 53 -3.22 -3.75 -4.68
N SER A 54 -1.95 -3.43 -4.36
CA SER A 54 -0.83 -4.34 -4.59
C SER A 54 -0.90 -5.58 -3.69
N HIS A 55 -1.11 -5.40 -2.39
CA HIS A 55 -1.28 -6.51 -1.44
C HIS A 55 -2.51 -7.37 -1.75
N ALA A 56 -3.61 -6.73 -2.19
CA ALA A 56 -4.79 -7.45 -2.65
C ALA A 56 -4.50 -8.30 -3.90
N THR A 57 -3.70 -7.78 -4.84
CA THR A 57 -3.25 -8.54 -6.00
C THR A 57 -2.35 -9.71 -5.62
N LEU A 58 -1.42 -9.53 -4.69
CA LEU A 58 -0.57 -10.61 -4.17
C LEU A 58 -1.40 -11.76 -3.57
N LEU A 59 -2.51 -11.44 -2.90
CA LEU A 59 -3.39 -12.43 -2.30
C LEU A 59 -4.40 -13.07 -3.25
N THR A 60 -4.72 -12.43 -4.38
CA THR A 60 -5.83 -12.89 -5.24
C THR A 60 -5.36 -13.35 -6.62
N GLY A 61 -4.15 -12.92 -7.04
CA GLY A 61 -3.61 -13.21 -8.37
C GLY A 61 -4.33 -12.47 -9.51
N VAL A 62 -5.17 -11.46 -9.20
CA VAL A 62 -5.91 -10.68 -10.21
C VAL A 62 -5.72 -9.18 -10.00
N SER A 63 -6.04 -8.40 -11.04
CA SER A 63 -5.88 -6.93 -11.02
C SER A 63 -6.89 -6.21 -10.11
N PRO A 64 -6.62 -4.94 -9.71
CA PRO A 64 -7.50 -4.11 -8.92
C PRO A 64 -8.93 -4.02 -9.44
N ALA A 65 -9.14 -3.90 -10.74
CA ALA A 65 -10.46 -3.92 -11.36
C ALA A 65 -11.27 -5.20 -11.05
N LYS A 66 -10.59 -6.34 -10.84
CA LYS A 66 -11.24 -7.63 -10.58
C LYS A 66 -11.43 -7.89 -9.09
N HIS A 67 -10.42 -7.64 -8.25
CA HIS A 67 -10.55 -7.90 -6.82
C HIS A 67 -11.26 -6.78 -6.06
N GLY A 68 -11.45 -5.59 -6.65
CA GLY A 68 -12.26 -4.51 -6.10
C GLY A 68 -11.52 -3.54 -5.16
N ILE A 69 -10.28 -3.81 -4.77
CA ILE A 69 -9.47 -2.90 -3.96
C ILE A 69 -8.71 -1.99 -4.93
N ILE A 70 -9.26 -0.82 -5.20
CA ILE A 70 -8.86 0.07 -6.29
C ILE A 70 -8.11 1.33 -5.84
N GLY A 71 -7.81 1.42 -4.56
CA GLY A 71 -7.03 2.47 -3.90
C GLY A 71 -6.73 2.06 -2.47
N ASN A 72 -5.95 2.84 -1.74
CA ASN A 72 -5.76 2.64 -0.29
C ASN A 72 -7.04 3.04 0.47
N ASN A 73 -7.67 4.12 0.04
CA ASN A 73 -8.89 4.69 0.62
C ASN A 73 -10.06 4.57 -0.35
N SER A 74 -11.27 4.50 0.18
CA SER A 74 -12.49 4.64 -0.60
C SER A 74 -12.61 6.04 -1.22
N PHE A 75 -13.35 6.14 -2.33
CA PHE A 75 -13.61 7.42 -2.97
C PHE A 75 -14.44 8.35 -2.06
N ASP A 76 -13.93 9.53 -1.80
CA ASP A 76 -14.57 10.54 -0.94
C ASP A 76 -14.50 11.93 -1.58
N PRO A 77 -15.33 12.18 -2.63
CA PRO A 77 -15.30 13.46 -3.34
C PRO A 77 -15.75 14.66 -2.49
N MET A 78 -16.47 14.40 -1.41
CA MET A 78 -16.92 15.45 -0.47
C MET A 78 -15.94 15.71 0.68
N GLN A 79 -14.88 14.90 0.80
CA GLN A 79 -13.88 15.00 1.87
C GLN A 79 -14.48 14.94 3.28
N ILE A 80 -15.46 14.06 3.48
CA ILE A 80 -16.16 13.88 4.76
C ILE A 80 -15.71 12.63 5.53
N ASN A 81 -15.18 11.64 4.84
CA ASN A 81 -14.77 10.37 5.44
C ASN A 81 -13.28 10.32 5.85
N GLN A 82 -12.52 11.33 5.60
CA GLN A 82 -11.14 11.59 6.06
C GLN A 82 -10.27 10.34 6.34
N GLY A 83 -10.11 9.46 5.33
CA GLY A 83 -9.27 8.28 5.47
C GLY A 83 -10.07 6.99 5.71
N GLY A 84 -11.15 6.79 4.99
CA GLY A 84 -11.88 5.51 4.90
C GLY A 84 -11.05 4.48 4.15
N TRP A 85 -10.10 3.86 4.85
CA TRP A 85 -9.23 2.83 4.31
C TRP A 85 -9.99 1.52 4.07
N TYR A 86 -9.57 0.75 3.07
CA TYR A 86 -10.09 -0.60 2.82
C TYR A 86 -9.58 -1.59 3.88
N TRP A 87 -10.14 -1.56 5.08
CA TRP A 87 -9.73 -2.45 6.16
C TRP A 87 -10.33 -3.86 6.06
N TYR A 88 -11.56 -3.95 5.52
CA TYR A 88 -12.40 -5.14 5.64
C TYR A 88 -12.20 -6.13 4.50
N ALA A 89 -11.99 -7.41 4.85
CA ALA A 89 -11.88 -8.48 3.87
C ALA A 89 -13.15 -8.69 3.04
N SER A 90 -14.30 -8.20 3.52
CA SER A 90 -15.55 -8.21 2.75
C SER A 90 -15.54 -7.32 1.50
N ASP A 91 -14.56 -6.43 1.36
CA ASP A 91 -14.41 -5.59 0.18
C ASP A 91 -13.80 -6.33 -1.03
N PHE A 92 -13.17 -7.50 -0.78
CA PHE A 92 -12.73 -8.38 -1.88
C PHE A 92 -13.92 -8.91 -2.68
N LYS A 93 -13.86 -8.77 -4.01
CA LYS A 93 -14.86 -9.30 -4.94
C LYS A 93 -14.53 -10.71 -5.45
N VAL A 94 -13.38 -11.26 -5.06
CA VAL A 94 -12.88 -12.57 -5.47
C VAL A 94 -12.25 -13.29 -4.26
N PRO A 95 -12.15 -14.63 -4.29
CA PRO A 95 -11.46 -15.38 -3.24
C PRO A 95 -9.97 -15.01 -3.14
N THR A 96 -9.45 -15.11 -1.92
CA THR A 96 -8.03 -14.90 -1.59
C THR A 96 -7.28 -16.24 -1.45
N LEU A 97 -5.95 -16.17 -1.32
CA LEU A 97 -5.14 -17.34 -0.94
C LEU A 97 -5.53 -17.89 0.44
N TRP A 98 -5.98 -17.03 1.37
CA TRP A 98 -6.53 -17.48 2.66
C TRP A 98 -7.78 -18.34 2.47
N ASP A 99 -8.70 -17.92 1.58
CA ASP A 99 -9.91 -18.69 1.26
C ASP A 99 -9.55 -20.03 0.61
N ALA A 100 -8.57 -20.06 -0.28
CA ALA A 100 -8.10 -21.28 -0.93
C ALA A 100 -7.47 -22.24 0.08
N ALA A 101 -6.64 -21.76 1.01
CA ALA A 101 -6.06 -22.58 2.08
C ALA A 101 -7.13 -23.12 3.02
N ALA A 102 -8.04 -22.28 3.49
CA ALA A 102 -9.15 -22.70 4.37
C ALA A 102 -10.06 -23.73 3.69
N LYS A 103 -10.38 -23.56 2.39
CA LYS A 103 -11.15 -24.54 1.61
C LYS A 103 -10.45 -25.88 1.50
N ALA A 104 -9.11 -25.90 1.51
CA ALA A 104 -8.31 -27.13 1.54
C ALA A 104 -8.14 -27.71 2.94
N GLY A 105 -8.78 -27.15 3.97
CA GLY A 105 -8.66 -27.57 5.36
C GLY A 105 -7.32 -27.19 6.02
N LEU A 106 -6.59 -26.24 5.44
CA LEU A 106 -5.29 -25.79 5.95
C LEU A 106 -5.47 -24.57 6.87
N SER A 107 -4.76 -24.56 7.99
CA SER A 107 -4.76 -23.44 8.94
C SER A 107 -3.96 -22.25 8.39
N THR A 108 -4.43 -21.05 8.68
CA THR A 108 -3.86 -19.81 8.17
C THR A 108 -3.58 -18.83 9.31
N ALA A 109 -2.52 -18.05 9.18
CA ALA A 109 -2.20 -16.95 10.08
C ALA A 109 -1.93 -15.67 9.30
N ASN A 110 -2.29 -14.55 9.90
CA ASN A 110 -2.01 -13.24 9.36
C ASN A 110 -1.49 -12.30 10.44
N ILE A 111 -0.42 -11.59 10.11
CA ILE A 111 0.12 -10.50 10.90
C ILE A 111 0.21 -9.26 10.03
N HIS A 112 -0.68 -8.32 10.27
CA HIS A 112 -0.67 -6.98 9.72
C HIS A 112 -0.91 -6.86 8.20
N TRP A 113 -1.30 -7.91 7.48
CA TRP A 113 -1.59 -7.79 6.05
C TRP A 113 -2.80 -6.88 5.80
N PRO A 114 -2.75 -5.97 4.79
CA PRO A 114 -3.88 -5.09 4.48
C PRO A 114 -5.16 -5.84 4.08
N VAL A 115 -6.31 -5.19 4.25
CA VAL A 115 -7.64 -5.73 3.90
C VAL A 115 -7.92 -7.06 4.62
N SER A 116 -7.53 -7.16 5.87
CA SER A 116 -7.63 -8.41 6.64
C SER A 116 -8.60 -8.37 7.83
N VAL A 117 -9.21 -7.20 8.11
CA VAL A 117 -10.22 -7.10 9.17
C VAL A 117 -11.41 -8.00 8.83
N GLN A 118 -11.80 -8.85 9.78
CA GLN A 118 -12.87 -9.85 9.61
C GLN A 118 -12.64 -10.86 8.46
N ALA A 119 -11.39 -11.16 8.12
CA ALA A 119 -11.04 -12.21 7.16
C ALA A 119 -11.37 -13.59 7.77
N LYS A 120 -12.56 -14.13 7.46
CA LYS A 120 -13.10 -15.39 8.06
C LYS A 120 -12.27 -16.62 7.75
N ALA A 121 -11.51 -16.60 6.67
CA ALA A 121 -10.61 -17.68 6.25
C ALA A 121 -9.29 -17.69 7.01
N VAL A 122 -9.00 -16.65 7.82
CA VAL A 122 -7.79 -16.58 8.63
C VAL A 122 -8.06 -17.12 10.03
N THR A 123 -7.36 -18.19 10.40
CA THR A 123 -7.52 -18.86 11.69
C THR A 123 -6.99 -17.99 12.85
N TRP A 124 -5.79 -17.44 12.68
CA TRP A 124 -5.14 -16.54 13.64
C TRP A 124 -4.83 -15.22 12.98
N ASN A 125 -5.63 -14.20 13.26
CA ASN A 125 -5.60 -12.92 12.58
C ASN A 125 -5.23 -11.79 13.54
N ILE A 126 -4.10 -11.12 13.28
CA ILE A 126 -3.80 -9.79 13.81
C ILE A 126 -3.88 -8.86 12.60
N PRO A 127 -5.04 -8.22 12.35
CA PRO A 127 -5.27 -7.46 11.13
C PRO A 127 -4.53 -6.13 11.15
N GLN A 128 -4.36 -5.53 9.98
CA GLN A 128 -3.95 -4.14 9.88
C GLN A 128 -5.17 -3.23 10.04
N ILE A 129 -5.00 -2.20 10.86
CA ILE A 129 -5.83 -1.00 10.87
C ILE A 129 -4.92 0.19 10.60
N TRP A 130 -5.26 1.01 9.62
CA TRP A 130 -4.50 2.23 9.31
C TRP A 130 -5.04 3.38 10.15
N ARG A 131 -4.73 3.33 11.43
CA ARG A 131 -5.11 4.32 12.42
C ARG A 131 -4.06 4.31 13.52
N THR A 132 -3.35 5.41 13.68
CA THR A 132 -2.27 5.55 14.65
C THR A 132 -2.43 6.82 15.47
N GLY A 133 -1.89 6.80 16.69
CA GLY A 133 -1.85 7.98 17.57
C GLY A 133 -3.13 8.24 18.37
N HIS A 134 -4.10 7.33 18.35
CA HIS A 134 -5.29 7.41 19.18
C HIS A 134 -5.17 6.52 20.42
N SER A 135 -5.65 7.00 21.56
CA SER A 135 -5.52 6.30 22.85
C SER A 135 -6.24 4.96 22.93
N ASP A 136 -7.16 4.68 22.01
CA ASP A 136 -7.94 3.45 21.94
C ASP A 136 -7.50 2.48 20.81
N ASP A 137 -6.44 2.79 20.07
CA ASP A 137 -5.96 1.98 18.94
C ASP A 137 -5.67 0.52 19.36
N ALA A 138 -4.99 0.32 20.48
CA ALA A 138 -4.69 -1.01 20.99
C ALA A 138 -5.96 -1.80 21.36
N LYS A 139 -6.98 -1.13 21.90
CA LYS A 139 -8.28 -1.76 22.22
C LYS A 139 -9.03 -2.13 20.95
N LEU A 140 -9.02 -1.23 19.96
CA LEU A 140 -9.65 -1.47 18.66
C LEU A 140 -9.00 -2.67 17.96
N LEU A 141 -7.67 -2.72 17.91
CA LEU A 141 -6.97 -3.83 17.28
C LEU A 141 -7.30 -5.17 17.95
N LYS A 142 -7.30 -5.23 19.29
CA LYS A 142 -7.68 -6.45 20.04
C LYS A 142 -9.12 -6.89 19.74
N ALA A 143 -10.04 -5.93 19.60
CA ALA A 143 -11.42 -6.22 19.25
C ALA A 143 -11.60 -6.75 17.81
N LEU A 144 -10.69 -6.42 16.89
CA LEU A 144 -10.72 -6.83 15.48
C LEU A 144 -9.85 -8.06 15.19
N ALA A 145 -8.92 -8.40 16.08
CA ALA A 145 -8.10 -9.60 15.99
C ALA A 145 -8.88 -10.88 16.35
N THR A 146 -8.30 -12.04 16.09
CA THR A 146 -8.82 -13.29 16.63
C THR A 146 -8.92 -13.19 18.16
N PRO A 147 -10.10 -13.45 18.75
CA PRO A 147 -10.34 -13.25 20.18
C PRO A 147 -9.30 -13.95 21.07
N GLY A 148 -8.68 -13.20 21.99
CA GLY A 148 -7.68 -13.68 22.94
C GLY A 148 -6.29 -13.93 22.35
N LEU A 149 -6.10 -13.81 21.03
CA LEU A 149 -4.82 -14.12 20.39
C LEU A 149 -3.71 -13.17 20.84
N ILE A 150 -3.96 -11.86 20.78
CA ILE A 150 -2.97 -10.85 21.15
C ILE A 150 -2.64 -10.98 22.65
N GLU A 151 -3.65 -11.11 23.50
CA GLU A 151 -3.49 -11.25 24.95
C GLU A 151 -2.64 -12.49 25.32
N ALA A 152 -2.89 -13.61 24.64
CA ALA A 152 -2.13 -14.83 24.89
C ALA A 152 -0.66 -14.71 24.49
N LEU A 153 -0.35 -13.97 23.40
CA LEU A 153 1.02 -13.72 22.97
C LEU A 153 1.71 -12.64 23.83
N GLU A 154 0.98 -11.63 24.29
CA GLU A 154 1.50 -10.57 25.16
C GLU A 154 1.99 -11.09 26.51
N THR A 155 1.51 -12.24 26.97
CA THR A 155 1.97 -12.87 28.22
C THR A 155 3.48 -13.13 28.21
N ASP A 156 4.01 -13.56 27.07
CA ASP A 156 5.43 -13.89 26.92
C ASP A 156 6.26 -12.77 26.27
N LEU A 157 5.62 -11.93 25.43
CA LEU A 157 6.32 -11.00 24.55
C LEU A 157 6.21 -9.52 24.99
N GLY A 158 5.35 -9.24 25.98
CA GLY A 158 4.97 -7.87 26.29
C GLY A 158 3.98 -7.28 25.31
N SER A 159 3.70 -5.97 25.40
CA SER A 159 2.65 -5.31 24.62
C SER A 159 2.87 -5.35 23.13
N TYR A 160 1.78 -5.64 22.37
CA TYR A 160 1.74 -5.51 20.92
C TYR A 160 1.56 -4.06 20.45
N ALA A 161 1.25 -3.11 21.33
CA ALA A 161 0.90 -1.75 20.94
C ALA A 161 1.87 -1.08 19.94
N PRO A 162 3.22 -1.25 20.05
CA PRO A 162 4.15 -0.73 19.04
C PRO A 162 3.91 -1.32 17.63
N GLY A 163 3.37 -2.53 17.51
CA GLY A 163 3.08 -3.19 16.25
C GLY A 163 1.92 -2.57 15.44
N ILE A 164 1.26 -1.55 15.98
CA ILE A 164 0.17 -0.84 15.29
C ILE A 164 0.73 0.24 14.36
N ASP A 165 1.84 0.88 14.75
CA ASP A 165 2.42 1.99 14.00
C ASP A 165 3.39 1.53 12.90
N GLU A 166 3.90 2.49 12.12
CA GLU A 166 4.77 2.26 10.96
C GLU A 166 6.25 2.32 11.30
N SER A 167 6.60 2.43 12.59
CA SER A 167 7.99 2.52 13.03
C SER A 167 8.72 1.19 12.83
N ILE A 168 10.05 1.26 12.84
CA ILE A 168 10.86 0.04 12.82
C ILE A 168 10.68 -0.79 14.09
N GLU A 169 10.39 -0.16 15.23
CA GLU A 169 9.99 -0.84 16.47
C GLU A 169 8.66 -1.57 16.30
N GLY A 170 7.75 -1.03 15.49
CA GLY A 170 6.52 -1.69 15.08
C GLY A 170 6.79 -2.95 14.27
N ASP A 171 7.67 -2.90 13.28
CA ASP A 171 8.08 -4.07 12.50
C ASP A 171 8.76 -5.14 13.35
N GLU A 172 9.66 -4.74 14.25
CA GLU A 172 10.31 -5.68 15.18
C GLU A 172 9.29 -6.35 16.11
N THR A 173 8.27 -5.61 16.54
CA THR A 173 7.17 -6.16 17.34
C THR A 173 6.34 -7.15 16.51
N ARG A 174 5.93 -6.79 15.29
CA ARG A 174 5.25 -7.70 14.37
C ARG A 174 6.06 -8.96 14.12
N GLY A 175 7.36 -8.83 13.92
CA GLY A 175 8.26 -9.96 13.72
C GLY A 175 8.33 -10.90 14.91
N ARG A 176 8.45 -10.39 16.15
CA ARG A 176 8.43 -11.22 17.37
C ARG A 176 7.11 -11.97 17.53
N PHE A 177 5.98 -11.28 17.29
CA PHE A 177 4.65 -11.89 17.40
C PHE A 177 4.43 -12.92 16.29
N ALA A 178 4.87 -12.66 15.07
CA ALA A 178 4.82 -13.61 13.95
C ALA A 178 5.61 -14.88 14.28
N ALA A 179 6.86 -14.74 14.74
CA ALA A 179 7.71 -15.87 15.10
C ALA A 179 7.11 -16.71 16.24
N ALA A 180 6.56 -16.07 17.27
CA ALA A 180 5.91 -16.76 18.38
C ALA A 180 4.64 -17.48 17.95
N LEU A 181 3.81 -16.84 17.12
CA LEU A 181 2.59 -17.45 16.58
C LEU A 181 2.91 -18.66 15.71
N ILE A 182 3.88 -18.56 14.82
CA ILE A 182 4.34 -19.66 13.98
C ILE A 182 4.86 -20.83 14.84
N THR A 183 5.68 -20.54 15.84
CA THR A 183 6.23 -21.58 16.74
C THR A 183 5.13 -22.30 17.51
N ARG A 184 4.15 -21.58 18.01
CA ARG A 184 3.07 -22.08 18.86
C ARG A 184 2.00 -22.83 18.07
N GLU A 185 1.51 -22.22 16.99
CA GLU A 185 0.32 -22.69 16.28
C GLU A 185 0.64 -23.47 15.01
N LYS A 186 1.84 -23.33 14.47
CA LYS A 186 2.34 -24.00 13.25
C LYS A 186 1.38 -23.90 12.05
N PRO A 187 0.95 -22.69 11.65
CA PRO A 187 0.03 -22.51 10.53
C PRO A 187 0.65 -23.01 9.21
N TYR A 188 -0.20 -23.49 8.31
CA TYR A 188 0.23 -23.93 6.97
C TYR A 188 0.45 -22.76 6.01
N PHE A 189 -0.33 -21.69 6.12
CA PHE A 189 -0.13 -20.48 5.34
C PHE A 189 -0.08 -19.25 6.25
N THR A 190 1.05 -18.56 6.22
CA THR A 190 1.28 -17.36 7.03
C THR A 190 1.58 -16.17 6.14
N THR A 191 0.91 -15.05 6.39
CA THR A 191 1.20 -13.75 5.79
C THR A 191 1.71 -12.78 6.86
N VAL A 192 2.80 -12.07 6.54
CA VAL A 192 3.39 -11.04 7.41
C VAL A 192 3.68 -9.80 6.58
N TYR A 193 3.31 -8.62 7.08
CA TYR A 193 3.56 -7.35 6.41
C TYR A 193 4.36 -6.40 7.32
N LEU A 194 5.44 -5.85 6.77
CA LEU A 194 6.38 -4.95 7.42
C LEU A 194 6.39 -3.60 6.69
N THR A 195 6.24 -2.49 7.42
CA THR A 195 5.88 -1.17 6.88
C THR A 195 6.96 -0.11 7.01
N ALA A 196 7.96 -0.32 7.89
CA ALA A 196 8.84 0.75 8.33
C ALA A 196 9.75 1.31 7.23
N LEU A 197 10.08 0.52 6.20
CA LEU A 197 10.91 1.00 5.09
C LEU A 197 10.17 2.04 4.26
N ASP A 198 8.89 1.79 3.92
CA ASP A 198 8.03 2.73 3.22
C ASP A 198 7.92 4.05 3.99
N HIS A 199 7.58 3.97 5.28
CA HIS A 199 7.47 5.14 6.14
C HIS A 199 8.75 5.98 6.15
N GLU A 200 9.92 5.36 6.35
CA GLU A 200 11.20 6.06 6.35
C GLU A 200 11.52 6.68 4.98
N GLN A 201 11.15 6.00 3.89
CA GLN A 201 11.35 6.54 2.55
C GLN A 201 10.45 7.74 2.25
N HIS A 202 9.24 7.80 2.80
CA HIS A 202 8.40 9.00 2.75
C HIS A 202 9.03 10.18 3.49
N GLU A 203 9.58 9.94 4.68
CA GLU A 203 10.13 10.97 5.57
C GLU A 203 11.52 11.47 5.15
N LYS A 204 12.40 10.55 4.75
CA LYS A 204 13.82 10.83 4.47
C LYS A 204 14.20 10.68 3.00
N GLY A 205 13.36 10.04 2.21
CA GLY A 205 13.59 9.69 0.82
C GLY A 205 14.22 8.29 0.65
N PRO A 206 13.98 7.67 -0.52
CA PRO A 206 14.69 6.47 -0.91
C PRO A 206 16.18 6.75 -1.13
N ASP A 207 17.00 5.70 -1.16
CA ASP A 207 18.46 5.79 -1.35
C ASP A 207 19.19 6.65 -0.29
N THR A 208 18.72 6.59 0.96
CA THR A 208 19.33 7.31 2.09
C THR A 208 19.88 6.33 3.13
N SER A 209 20.88 6.77 3.89
CA SER A 209 21.41 5.97 5.01
C SER A 209 20.36 5.65 6.06
N ALA A 210 19.37 6.52 6.25
CA ALA A 210 18.26 6.29 7.16
C ALA A 210 17.40 5.10 6.69
N ALA A 211 16.96 5.10 5.41
CA ALA A 211 16.22 3.97 4.82
C ALA A 211 17.05 2.67 4.85
N TYR A 212 18.36 2.75 4.57
CA TYR A 212 19.25 1.58 4.60
C TYR A 212 19.40 0.98 6.01
N ASN A 213 19.48 1.83 7.04
CA ASN A 213 19.53 1.37 8.43
C ASN A 213 18.21 0.69 8.86
N VAL A 214 17.08 1.22 8.45
CA VAL A 214 15.77 0.59 8.67
C VAL A 214 15.70 -0.76 7.97
N LEU A 215 16.10 -0.85 6.72
CA LEU A 215 16.11 -2.12 5.97
C LEU A 215 17.03 -3.17 6.62
N ALA A 216 18.18 -2.78 7.14
CA ALA A 216 19.07 -3.69 7.86
C ALA A 216 18.44 -4.26 9.15
N ARG A 217 17.59 -3.48 9.83
CA ARG A 217 16.81 -3.96 11.00
C ARG A 217 15.66 -4.87 10.55
N ILE A 218 14.99 -4.54 9.45
CA ILE A 218 13.97 -5.39 8.84
C ILE A 218 14.56 -6.75 8.44
N ASP A 219 15.75 -6.77 7.85
CA ASP A 219 16.45 -8.03 7.48
C ASP A 219 16.64 -8.97 8.68
N LYS A 220 17.01 -8.44 9.84
CA LYS A 220 17.13 -9.22 11.08
C LYS A 220 15.77 -9.77 11.51
N THR A 221 14.72 -8.96 11.43
CA THR A 221 13.35 -9.37 11.73
C THR A 221 12.86 -10.47 10.79
N VAL A 222 13.13 -10.34 9.49
CA VAL A 222 12.84 -11.38 8.48
C VAL A 222 13.60 -12.68 8.82
N GLY A 223 14.88 -12.60 9.17
CA GLY A 223 15.66 -13.77 9.60
C GLY A 223 15.05 -14.50 10.80
N GLN A 224 14.52 -13.77 11.79
CA GLN A 224 13.84 -14.36 12.96
C GLN A 224 12.53 -15.09 12.56
N ILE A 225 11.73 -14.48 11.70
CA ILE A 225 10.47 -15.08 11.21
C ILE A 225 10.77 -16.36 10.42
N ILE A 226 11.75 -16.31 9.51
CA ILE A 226 12.19 -17.46 8.71
C ILE A 226 12.70 -18.59 9.61
N ALA A 227 13.52 -18.29 10.61
CA ALA A 227 14.03 -19.31 11.55
C ALA A 227 12.88 -20.00 12.30
N ALA A 228 11.87 -19.26 12.76
CA ALA A 228 10.68 -19.83 13.39
C ALA A 228 9.89 -20.73 12.41
N GLN A 229 9.70 -20.28 11.17
CA GLN A 229 9.00 -21.06 10.15
C GLN A 229 9.73 -22.37 9.82
N MET A 230 11.03 -22.30 9.59
CA MET A 230 11.84 -23.49 9.28
C MET A 230 11.93 -24.47 10.46
N ALA A 231 11.90 -24.00 11.70
CA ALA A 231 11.83 -24.86 12.87
C ALA A 231 10.45 -25.54 13.02
N ALA A 232 9.36 -24.83 12.68
CA ALA A 232 8.01 -25.38 12.72
C ALA A 232 7.72 -26.33 11.54
N HIS A 233 8.22 -25.98 10.36
CA HIS A 233 7.98 -26.66 9.09
C HIS A 233 9.26 -26.62 8.21
N PRO A 234 10.14 -27.64 8.31
CA PRO A 234 11.41 -27.64 7.57
C PRO A 234 11.27 -27.61 6.04
N ASP A 235 10.15 -28.09 5.52
CA ASP A 235 9.86 -28.15 4.06
C ASP A 235 9.07 -26.93 3.55
N SER A 236 9.10 -25.82 4.27
CA SER A 236 8.34 -24.62 3.90
C SER A 236 8.85 -23.97 2.62
N VAL A 237 7.91 -23.46 1.83
CA VAL A 237 8.17 -22.44 0.80
C VAL A 237 8.10 -21.06 1.44
N ILE A 238 9.16 -20.28 1.26
CA ILE A 238 9.26 -18.92 1.79
C ILE A 238 9.33 -17.95 0.62
N ALA A 239 8.43 -16.98 0.59
CA ALA A 239 8.42 -15.89 -0.38
C ALA A 239 8.56 -14.54 0.33
N VAL A 240 9.47 -13.71 -0.15
CA VAL A 240 9.60 -12.30 0.23
C VAL A 240 9.23 -11.46 -0.98
N VAL A 241 8.30 -10.55 -0.79
CA VAL A 241 7.75 -9.69 -1.85
C VAL A 241 7.77 -8.23 -1.42
N SER A 242 7.56 -7.34 -2.37
CA SER A 242 7.23 -5.93 -2.15
C SER A 242 5.99 -5.58 -2.96
N ASP A 243 5.32 -4.55 -2.55
CA ASP A 243 4.09 -4.06 -3.16
C ASP A 243 4.33 -2.99 -4.23
N HIS A 244 5.35 -2.17 -4.08
CA HIS A 244 5.77 -1.13 -5.03
C HIS A 244 7.21 -0.69 -4.80
N GLY A 245 7.71 0.12 -5.74
CA GLY A 245 8.98 0.84 -5.60
C GLY A 245 8.80 2.21 -4.96
N PHE A 246 9.82 3.09 -5.16
CA PHE A 246 9.84 4.43 -4.59
C PHE A 246 10.57 5.42 -5.52
N SER A 247 10.13 6.69 -5.49
CA SER A 247 10.79 7.81 -6.17
C SER A 247 11.06 8.95 -5.20
N LYS A 248 12.20 9.66 -5.38
CA LYS A 248 12.44 10.94 -4.70
C LYS A 248 11.46 11.98 -5.22
N VAL A 249 10.90 12.79 -4.32
CA VAL A 249 9.98 13.86 -4.69
C VAL A 249 10.37 15.19 -4.03
N ASP A 250 10.08 16.27 -4.73
CA ASP A 250 10.27 17.65 -4.29
C ASP A 250 9.07 18.55 -4.58
N THR A 251 8.11 18.06 -5.38
CA THR A 251 6.98 18.83 -5.87
C THR A 251 5.65 18.15 -5.52
N GLU A 252 4.71 18.92 -4.98
CA GLU A 252 3.35 18.46 -4.69
C GLU A 252 2.35 19.19 -5.58
N ILE A 253 1.44 18.43 -6.18
CA ILE A 253 0.37 18.93 -7.06
C ILE A 253 -0.96 18.85 -6.34
N ASN A 254 -1.61 19.98 -6.12
CA ASN A 254 -2.97 20.06 -5.60
C ASN A 254 -3.97 20.09 -6.74
N LEU A 255 -4.30 18.92 -7.29
CA LEU A 255 -5.19 18.81 -8.44
C LEU A 255 -6.61 19.34 -8.15
N TYR A 256 -7.04 19.32 -6.88
CA TYR A 256 -8.31 19.93 -6.46
C TYR A 256 -8.40 21.40 -6.82
N ARG A 257 -7.29 22.15 -6.76
CA ARG A 257 -7.26 23.58 -7.14
C ARG A 257 -7.70 23.79 -8.58
N ALA A 258 -7.16 22.99 -9.51
CA ALA A 258 -7.53 23.08 -10.92
C ALA A 258 -9.01 22.74 -11.17
N PHE A 259 -9.55 21.77 -10.44
CA PHE A 259 -10.96 21.37 -10.56
C PHE A 259 -11.90 22.42 -9.95
N ILE A 260 -11.51 23.10 -8.87
CA ILE A 260 -12.25 24.23 -8.28
C ILE A 260 -12.25 25.39 -9.27
N ASP A 261 -11.11 25.79 -9.82
CA ASP A 261 -10.98 26.90 -10.77
C ASP A 261 -11.78 26.66 -12.05
N ALA A 262 -11.87 25.40 -12.49
CA ALA A 262 -12.71 24.99 -13.63
C ALA A 262 -14.21 24.87 -13.28
N GLY A 263 -14.61 25.10 -12.02
CA GLY A 263 -16.00 24.95 -11.57
C GLY A 263 -16.53 23.52 -11.59
N LEU A 264 -15.62 22.52 -11.56
CA LEU A 264 -15.96 21.09 -11.46
C LEU A 264 -16.16 20.65 -10.01
N ILE A 265 -15.59 21.40 -9.07
CA ILE A 265 -15.80 21.29 -7.62
C ILE A 265 -16.24 22.68 -7.12
N VAL A 266 -17.34 22.72 -6.39
CA VAL A 266 -17.88 23.96 -5.80
C VAL A 266 -17.72 23.90 -4.29
N LEU A 267 -17.19 24.97 -3.71
CA LEU A 267 -17.03 25.10 -2.26
C LEU A 267 -18.20 25.90 -1.64
N ASP A 268 -18.48 25.62 -0.38
CA ASP A 268 -19.39 26.45 0.45
C ASP A 268 -18.64 27.67 1.03
N SER A 269 -19.36 28.49 1.81
CA SER A 269 -18.81 29.68 2.47
C SER A 269 -17.71 29.37 3.50
N ASN A 270 -17.60 28.12 3.95
CA ASN A 270 -16.59 27.67 4.91
C ASN A 270 -15.39 27.00 4.23
N GLY A 271 -15.36 26.98 2.88
CA GLY A 271 -14.30 26.33 2.08
C GLY A 271 -14.38 24.82 2.04
N LYS A 272 -15.50 24.21 2.42
CA LYS A 272 -15.77 22.77 2.29
C LYS A 272 -16.39 22.48 0.93
N ILE A 273 -16.18 21.28 0.43
CA ILE A 273 -16.78 20.84 -0.84
C ILE A 273 -18.30 20.74 -0.66
N LYS A 274 -19.04 21.54 -1.43
CA LYS A 274 -20.49 21.58 -1.47
C LYS A 274 -21.08 20.65 -2.53
N SER A 275 -20.43 20.59 -3.69
CA SER A 275 -20.83 19.74 -4.80
C SER A 275 -19.65 19.50 -5.75
N TRP A 276 -19.76 18.46 -6.57
CA TRP A 276 -18.75 18.11 -7.54
C TRP A 276 -19.38 17.51 -8.81
N GLU A 277 -18.77 17.75 -9.96
CA GLU A 277 -19.07 17.11 -11.22
C GLU A 277 -17.97 16.14 -11.65
N ALA A 278 -16.74 16.47 -11.34
CA ALA A 278 -15.56 15.60 -11.48
C ALA A 278 -14.63 15.85 -10.29
N SER A 279 -14.00 14.78 -9.79
CA SER A 279 -13.10 14.86 -8.63
C SER A 279 -11.88 13.95 -8.83
N PRO A 280 -10.68 14.40 -8.41
CA PRO A 280 -9.53 13.53 -8.34
C PRO A 280 -9.68 12.53 -7.17
N TRP A 281 -9.14 11.34 -7.38
CA TRP A 281 -8.93 10.31 -6.37
C TRP A 281 -7.45 9.97 -6.38
N ASN A 282 -6.70 10.57 -5.47
CA ASN A 282 -5.26 10.58 -5.49
C ASN A 282 -4.65 9.29 -4.93
N SER A 283 -3.56 8.85 -5.55
CA SER A 283 -2.77 7.67 -5.18
C SER A 283 -1.27 7.99 -5.28
N GLY A 284 -0.83 9.07 -4.59
CA GLY A 284 0.56 9.52 -4.65
C GLY A 284 0.99 9.94 -6.05
N GLY A 285 1.86 9.16 -6.69
CA GLY A 285 2.38 9.44 -8.04
C GLY A 285 1.36 9.41 -9.18
N SER A 286 0.09 9.09 -8.88
CA SER A 286 -1.00 9.10 -9.86
C SER A 286 -2.32 9.53 -9.26
N SER A 287 -3.31 9.82 -10.12
CA SER A 287 -4.66 10.19 -9.73
C SER A 287 -5.69 9.62 -10.70
N ALA A 288 -6.68 8.91 -10.17
CA ALA A 288 -7.89 8.62 -10.92
C ALA A 288 -8.78 9.86 -10.99
N ILE A 289 -9.45 10.09 -12.09
CA ILE A 289 -10.44 11.15 -12.25
C ILE A 289 -11.82 10.51 -12.43
N VAL A 290 -12.67 10.74 -11.44
CA VAL A 290 -14.03 10.21 -11.41
C VAL A 290 -15.03 11.30 -11.77
N LEU A 291 -15.98 10.98 -12.65
CA LEU A 291 -17.06 11.87 -13.01
C LEU A 291 -18.35 11.47 -12.30
N ALA A 292 -19.08 12.44 -11.75
CA ALA A 292 -20.38 12.21 -11.14
C ALA A 292 -21.40 11.63 -12.13
N ARG A 293 -21.23 11.94 -13.42
CA ARG A 293 -22.03 11.43 -14.54
C ARG A 293 -21.09 10.86 -15.63
N PRO A 294 -20.62 9.61 -15.50
CA PRO A 294 -19.60 9.05 -16.39
C PRO A 294 -20.04 8.89 -17.84
N THR A 295 -21.35 8.86 -18.10
CA THR A 295 -21.95 8.80 -19.48
C THR A 295 -22.20 10.16 -20.11
N ASP A 296 -21.99 11.26 -19.39
CA ASP A 296 -22.13 12.63 -19.88
C ASP A 296 -20.93 13.01 -20.78
N ALA A 297 -21.12 12.94 -22.08
CA ALA A 297 -20.07 13.21 -23.06
C ALA A 297 -19.57 14.67 -23.01
N ALA A 298 -20.45 15.63 -22.69
CA ALA A 298 -20.06 17.04 -22.58
C ALA A 298 -19.17 17.27 -21.34
N LEU A 299 -19.53 16.67 -20.20
CA LEU A 299 -18.71 16.69 -18.98
C LEU A 299 -17.36 16.03 -19.24
N LYS A 300 -17.36 14.84 -19.86
CA LYS A 300 -16.12 14.13 -20.18
C LYS A 300 -15.20 14.96 -21.07
N ALA A 301 -15.74 15.60 -22.11
CA ALA A 301 -14.97 16.48 -22.99
C ALA A 301 -14.45 17.74 -22.29
N ARG A 302 -15.20 18.29 -21.34
CA ARG A 302 -14.76 19.42 -20.51
C ARG A 302 -13.58 19.04 -19.63
N VAL A 303 -13.64 17.88 -18.98
CA VAL A 303 -12.56 17.36 -18.15
C VAL A 303 -11.33 17.03 -18.99
N ALA A 304 -11.49 16.38 -20.15
CA ALA A 304 -10.38 16.09 -21.06
C ALA A 304 -9.60 17.36 -21.43
N ARG A 305 -10.31 18.43 -21.84
CA ARG A 305 -9.68 19.72 -22.17
C ARG A 305 -8.92 20.34 -20.99
N LEU A 306 -9.48 20.24 -19.77
CA LEU A 306 -8.78 20.70 -18.57
C LEU A 306 -7.48 19.92 -18.36
N LEU A 307 -7.53 18.59 -18.47
CA LEU A 307 -6.35 17.74 -18.29
C LEU A 307 -5.28 18.00 -19.35
N ASP A 308 -5.67 18.21 -20.62
CA ASP A 308 -4.76 18.56 -21.71
C ASP A 308 -4.08 19.93 -21.45
N GLN A 309 -4.85 20.93 -20.99
CA GLN A 309 -4.32 22.25 -20.62
C GLN A 309 -3.32 22.14 -19.46
N LEU A 310 -3.65 21.36 -18.42
CA LEU A 310 -2.75 21.15 -17.30
C LEU A 310 -1.46 20.45 -17.73
N LYS A 311 -1.56 19.43 -18.60
CA LYS A 311 -0.40 18.69 -19.11
C LYS A 311 0.48 19.56 -20.03
N ALA A 312 -0.09 20.53 -20.73
CA ALA A 312 0.66 21.43 -21.59
C ALA A 312 1.62 22.37 -20.84
N ASP A 313 1.36 22.64 -19.56
CA ASP A 313 2.30 23.39 -18.70
C ASP A 313 3.21 22.42 -17.94
N PRO A 314 4.52 22.38 -18.24
CA PRO A 314 5.46 21.47 -17.56
C PRO A 314 5.55 21.67 -16.04
N LYS A 315 5.17 22.85 -15.51
CA LYS A 315 5.15 23.12 -14.07
C LYS A 315 4.15 22.24 -13.31
N ASN A 316 3.12 21.75 -13.99
CA ASN A 316 2.12 20.88 -13.40
C ASN A 316 2.58 19.42 -13.30
N CYS A 317 3.75 19.09 -13.84
CA CYS A 317 4.40 17.79 -13.73
C CYS A 317 3.52 16.59 -14.16
N ILE A 318 2.53 16.79 -15.06
CA ILE A 318 1.72 15.69 -15.60
C ILE A 318 2.49 15.01 -16.72
N ALA A 319 2.91 13.78 -16.49
CA ALA A 319 3.67 13.00 -17.47
C ALA A 319 2.74 12.28 -18.47
N GLU A 320 1.66 11.67 -17.96
CA GLU A 320 0.80 10.79 -18.76
C GLU A 320 -0.66 10.93 -18.35
N ILE A 321 -1.57 10.78 -19.33
CA ILE A 321 -3.01 10.71 -19.12
C ILE A 321 -3.50 9.44 -19.84
N ALA A 322 -4.09 8.50 -19.07
CA ALA A 322 -4.71 7.31 -19.62
C ALA A 322 -6.23 7.47 -19.71
N GLU A 323 -6.79 7.01 -20.80
CA GLU A 323 -8.23 6.91 -21.03
C GLU A 323 -8.77 5.52 -20.65
N PRO A 324 -10.10 5.29 -20.60
CA PRO A 324 -10.71 4.06 -20.11
C PRO A 324 -10.17 2.77 -20.74
N ALA A 325 -9.86 2.77 -22.04
CA ALA A 325 -9.30 1.59 -22.73
C ALA A 325 -7.92 1.21 -22.16
N GLU A 326 -7.07 2.19 -21.91
CA GLU A 326 -5.75 1.99 -21.33
C GLU A 326 -5.83 1.63 -19.83
N ILE A 327 -6.73 2.28 -19.08
CA ILE A 327 -7.00 1.95 -17.68
C ILE A 327 -7.42 0.48 -17.56
N ALA A 328 -8.32 0.03 -18.43
CA ALA A 328 -8.79 -1.36 -18.48
C ALA A 328 -7.65 -2.33 -18.84
N ARG A 329 -6.79 -1.96 -19.80
CA ARG A 329 -5.62 -2.75 -20.21
C ARG A 329 -4.63 -2.92 -19.05
N LEU A 330 -4.48 -1.90 -18.21
CA LEU A 330 -3.64 -1.91 -17.02
C LEU A 330 -4.32 -2.59 -15.81
N GLY A 331 -5.61 -2.94 -15.91
CA GLY A 331 -6.39 -3.52 -14.83
C GLY A 331 -6.67 -2.56 -13.67
N GLY A 332 -6.68 -1.26 -13.96
CA GLY A 332 -6.91 -0.18 -13.00
C GLY A 332 -8.38 0.02 -12.64
N ASN A 333 -8.65 1.06 -11.87
CA ASN A 333 -9.98 1.41 -11.37
C ASN A 333 -11.01 1.62 -12.51
N PRO A 334 -12.06 0.79 -12.62
CA PRO A 334 -13.08 0.91 -13.66
C PRO A 334 -13.99 2.12 -13.50
N GLU A 335 -14.01 2.78 -12.34
CA GLU A 335 -14.80 4.00 -12.10
C GLU A 335 -14.10 5.25 -12.63
N ALA A 336 -12.80 5.16 -12.95
CA ALA A 336 -12.04 6.28 -13.47
C ALA A 336 -12.35 6.55 -14.94
N SER A 337 -12.72 7.79 -15.24
CA SER A 337 -12.90 8.27 -16.63
C SER A 337 -11.58 8.69 -17.27
N PHE A 338 -10.59 9.06 -16.45
CA PHE A 338 -9.19 9.31 -16.81
C PHE A 338 -8.30 8.88 -15.65
N TYR A 339 -7.04 8.60 -15.97
CA TYR A 339 -6.00 8.35 -14.97
C TYR A 339 -4.76 9.17 -15.32
N ILE A 340 -4.19 9.87 -14.35
CA ILE A 340 -3.02 10.73 -14.52
C ILE A 340 -1.84 10.08 -13.83
N SER A 341 -0.66 10.04 -14.48
CA SER A 341 0.62 9.81 -13.81
C SER A 341 1.44 11.10 -13.82
N TYR A 342 2.08 11.40 -12.70
CA TYR A 342 2.95 12.56 -12.58
C TYR A 342 4.39 12.22 -12.97
N ALA A 343 5.23 13.25 -13.17
CA ALA A 343 6.67 13.09 -13.32
C ALA A 343 7.26 12.48 -12.02
N PRO A 344 8.38 11.75 -12.11
CA PRO A 344 8.94 11.03 -10.96
C PRO A 344 9.26 11.87 -9.72
N ASN A 345 9.49 13.18 -9.88
CA ASN A 345 9.76 14.12 -8.78
C ASN A 345 8.51 14.76 -8.18
N ALA A 346 7.30 14.42 -8.70
CA ALA A 346 6.04 15.06 -8.29
C ALA A 346 4.98 14.02 -7.90
N TYR A 347 4.07 14.40 -7.03
CA TYR A 347 2.92 13.58 -6.63
C TYR A 347 1.70 14.44 -6.32
N ALA A 348 0.53 13.82 -6.30
CA ALA A 348 -0.72 14.48 -5.93
C ALA A 348 -0.88 14.53 -4.40
N GLY A 349 -1.00 15.72 -3.86
CA GLY A 349 -1.44 15.97 -2.48
C GLY A 349 -2.95 15.90 -2.31
N GLY A 350 -3.39 15.84 -1.05
CA GLY A 350 -4.81 15.90 -0.67
C GLY A 350 -5.44 17.28 -0.88
N PHE A 351 -6.74 17.36 -0.62
CA PHE A 351 -7.45 18.64 -0.57
C PHE A 351 -6.95 19.50 0.60
N LYS A 352 -6.46 20.70 0.30
CA LYS A 352 -5.85 21.62 1.29
C LYS A 352 -6.67 22.93 1.50
N GLY A 353 -7.95 22.91 1.09
CA GLY A 353 -8.81 24.08 1.18
C GLY A 353 -8.72 25.04 -0.01
N PRO A 354 -9.47 26.16 0.05
CA PRO A 354 -9.74 27.02 -1.12
C PRO A 354 -8.56 27.86 -1.60
N SER A 355 -7.56 28.11 -0.77
CA SER A 355 -6.47 29.04 -1.07
C SER A 355 -5.13 28.33 -1.40
N ALA A 356 -5.05 27.01 -1.27
CA ALA A 356 -3.83 26.28 -1.55
C ALA A 356 -3.48 26.31 -3.06
N PRO A 357 -2.22 26.59 -3.43
CA PRO A 357 -1.81 26.66 -4.83
C PRO A 357 -1.88 25.30 -5.52
N LEU A 358 -1.91 25.33 -6.87
CA LEU A 358 -1.85 24.11 -7.69
C LEU A 358 -0.53 23.35 -7.52
N VAL A 359 0.57 24.08 -7.45
CA VAL A 359 1.94 23.52 -7.33
C VAL A 359 2.61 24.09 -6.10
N SER A 360 3.19 23.24 -5.28
CA SER A 360 3.96 23.64 -4.09
C SER A 360 5.16 22.72 -3.86
N ALA A 361 6.06 23.14 -2.98
CA ALA A 361 7.12 22.26 -2.51
C ALA A 361 6.53 21.06 -1.75
N SER A 362 7.12 19.89 -1.93
CA SER A 362 6.70 18.66 -1.26
C SER A 362 6.98 18.70 0.24
N GLY A 363 6.03 18.19 1.03
CA GLY A 363 6.26 17.87 2.44
C GLY A 363 6.94 16.51 2.62
N SER A 364 6.75 15.58 1.68
CA SER A 364 7.38 14.26 1.66
C SER A 364 8.71 14.31 0.90
N LYS A 365 9.61 13.35 1.18
CA LYS A 365 10.90 13.20 0.47
C LYS A 365 10.90 12.05 -0.52
N GLY A 366 9.94 11.14 -0.39
CA GLY A 366 9.74 10.02 -1.30
C GLY A 366 8.26 9.74 -1.50
N MET A 367 7.93 9.14 -2.65
CA MET A 367 6.57 8.78 -3.02
C MET A 367 6.57 7.59 -3.98
N HIS A 368 5.47 6.88 -4.01
CA HIS A 368 5.13 5.81 -4.94
C HIS A 368 3.76 6.06 -5.58
N GLY A 369 3.17 5.09 -6.26
CA GLY A 369 1.82 5.24 -6.84
C GLY A 369 1.81 5.70 -8.29
N TYR A 370 2.96 5.69 -8.98
CA TYR A 370 3.05 6.00 -10.41
C TYR A 370 2.47 4.85 -11.27
N PHE A 371 2.44 5.02 -12.59
CA PHE A 371 1.98 3.95 -13.46
C PHE A 371 2.92 2.72 -13.40
N PRO A 372 2.39 1.49 -13.55
CA PRO A 372 3.15 0.26 -13.33
C PRO A 372 4.25 -0.01 -14.38
N HIS A 373 4.36 0.79 -15.43
CA HIS A 373 5.48 0.73 -16.38
C HIS A 373 6.60 1.74 -16.02
N SER A 374 6.43 2.54 -14.98
CA SER A 374 7.52 3.36 -14.46
C SER A 374 8.65 2.45 -13.95
N PRO A 375 9.90 2.73 -14.32
CA PRO A 375 11.04 1.90 -13.90
C PRO A 375 11.35 1.99 -12.40
N LEU A 376 10.66 2.88 -11.70
CA LEU A 376 10.82 3.11 -10.25
C LEU A 376 9.77 2.38 -9.40
N MET A 377 8.77 1.76 -10.06
CA MET A 377 7.66 1.07 -9.39
C MET A 377 7.76 -0.44 -9.46
#